data_6a8d5bc3f4c27a4872caf3305da5f34a
#
_entry.id   6a8d5bc3f4c27a4872caf3305da5f34a
#
_cell.length_a   1.000
_cell.length_b   1.000
_cell.length_c   1.000
_cell.angle_alpha   90.00
_cell.angle_beta   90.00
_cell.angle_gamma   90.00
#
_symmetry.space_group_name_H-M   'P 1'
#
loop_
_entity.id
_entity.type
_entity.pdbx_description
1 polymer ?
#
loop_
_entity_poly.entity_id
_entity_poly.type
_entity_poly.pdbx_seq_one_letter_code
_entity_poly.pdbx_strand_id
1 'polypeptide(L)'
;MKFVFCFSLLLACSAGISITSAQAADGQANVVCNFSHMKPDDAIMMPDMPGMAMSHDFMGNRSTDAFSTAETLLQRSGTTCNNGADSTGYWIPTMKLPDGEIVHPTYIKTYYQAYNVGQYPVTGYPHGLQLLAGDHRGNSPNPHISFLCANGNGYTNKANQICGLRSKGDAVQFNIGIMFPDCWDGKNLKARGTKNAVYSDNEGQCPADHPVKLPKVNMNVAYVLPQITSLDVSKVELSLDPQLVDGELTPLWGSIYTAHGDFMNGWTEDATRFMADHCMNFAMECSTNIPYSFTEAVADTYVSNQTEADTNFGHATTLLVQDDWRNSGRNINKQILTLIKFKIPPQPTNIEDYTGVSFKYKIRLYEGNITDAKAFTIFFYPTTPDGWDENTVTWNNKPSFKYSSDASLYMNNTQQFRYVDVDSAVRAALAAGKTEVAYYIGGERNGRTISVNSRESGKTPTMMLVGYQKVVEP
;
A
#
# COMPACT_ATOMS: atom_id res chain seq x y z
N MET A 1 2.43 19.14 -79.79
CA MET A 1 1.32 18.79 -78.91
C MET A 1 1.90 18.34 -77.58
N LYS A 2 1.93 19.27 -76.56
CA LYS A 2 2.43 18.99 -75.22
C LYS A 2 1.22 18.87 -74.33
N PHE A 3 1.03 17.68 -73.71
CA PHE A 3 0.03 17.47 -72.65
C PHE A 3 0.66 17.81 -71.32
N VAL A 4 0.03 18.73 -70.59
CA VAL A 4 0.35 19.08 -69.20
C VAL A 4 -0.61 18.29 -68.30
N PHE A 5 -0.08 17.38 -67.45
CA PHE A 5 -0.84 16.69 -66.37
C PHE A 5 -0.74 17.55 -65.11
N CYS A 6 -1.89 18.02 -64.66
CA CYS A 6 -2.04 18.71 -63.38
C CYS A 6 -2.28 17.62 -62.28
N PHE A 7 -1.35 17.42 -61.36
CA PHE A 7 -1.53 16.56 -60.18
C PHE A 7 -2.09 17.42 -59.04
N SER A 8 -3.33 17.19 -58.70
CA SER A 8 -3.94 17.76 -57.49
C SER A 8 -3.54 16.92 -56.25
N LEU A 9 -2.75 17.52 -55.36
CA LEU A 9 -2.38 16.94 -54.07
C LEU A 9 -3.54 17.14 -53.08
N LEU A 10 -4.25 16.06 -52.78
CA LEU A 10 -5.18 16.02 -51.64
C LEU A 10 -4.38 15.81 -50.34
N LEU A 11 -4.23 16.88 -49.54
CA LEU A 11 -3.76 16.77 -48.14
C LEU A 11 -4.88 16.18 -47.31
N ALA A 12 -4.76 14.87 -46.97
CA ALA A 12 -5.57 14.26 -45.95
C ALA A 12 -5.00 14.66 -44.56
N CYS A 13 -5.71 15.58 -43.89
CA CYS A 13 -5.46 15.90 -42.48
C CYS A 13 -5.96 14.73 -41.61
N SER A 14 -5.09 13.77 -41.32
CA SER A 14 -5.37 12.76 -40.29
C SER A 14 -5.22 13.42 -38.92
N ALA A 15 -6.36 13.82 -38.34
CA ALA A 15 -6.42 14.14 -36.92
C ALA A 15 -6.11 12.85 -36.13
N GLY A 16 -4.85 12.70 -35.72
CA GLY A 16 -4.44 11.65 -34.81
C GLY A 16 -5.16 11.83 -33.49
N ILE A 17 -6.10 10.94 -33.19
CA ILE A 17 -6.63 10.78 -31.83
C ILE A 17 -5.50 10.16 -31.02
N SER A 18 -4.80 11.01 -30.28
CA SER A 18 -3.85 10.54 -29.27
C SER A 18 -4.68 9.86 -28.18
N ILE A 19 -4.78 8.55 -28.24
CA ILE A 19 -5.23 7.74 -27.10
C ILE A 19 -4.06 7.81 -26.12
N THR A 20 -4.14 8.70 -25.13
CA THR A 20 -3.24 8.65 -23.98
C THR A 20 -3.53 7.35 -23.24
N SER A 21 -2.70 6.33 -23.46
CA SER A 21 -2.70 5.16 -22.60
C SER A 21 -2.47 5.65 -21.16
N ALA A 22 -3.34 5.26 -20.23
CA ALA A 22 -3.10 5.50 -18.82
C ALA A 22 -1.73 4.90 -18.49
N GLN A 23 -0.79 5.73 -18.06
CA GLN A 23 0.53 5.28 -17.66
C GLN A 23 0.39 4.37 -16.43
N ALA A 24 0.97 3.18 -16.50
CA ALA A 24 1.02 2.30 -15.34
C ALA A 24 1.84 2.97 -14.22
N ALA A 25 1.44 2.80 -12.96
CA ALA A 25 2.21 3.29 -11.84
C ALA A 25 3.56 2.57 -11.77
N ASP A 26 4.64 3.30 -11.49
CA ASP A 26 5.96 2.69 -11.27
C ASP A 26 5.95 1.89 -9.96
N GLY A 27 5.38 2.47 -8.89
CA GLY A 27 5.23 1.81 -7.60
C GLY A 27 3.81 1.93 -7.08
N GLN A 28 3.33 0.89 -6.39
CA GLN A 28 1.96 0.84 -5.91
C GLN A 28 1.82 0.04 -4.62
N ALA A 29 0.93 0.50 -3.75
CA ALA A 29 0.35 -0.28 -2.66
C ALA A 29 -1.17 -0.13 -2.70
N ASN A 30 -1.90 -1.04 -2.07
CA ASN A 30 -3.36 -0.94 -2.01
C ASN A 30 -3.90 -1.46 -0.68
N VAL A 31 -5.08 -0.99 -0.34
CA VAL A 31 -5.84 -1.41 0.83
C VAL A 31 -7.32 -1.47 0.48
N VAL A 32 -8.04 -2.40 1.08
CA VAL A 32 -9.49 -2.52 0.98
C VAL A 32 -10.07 -2.30 2.37
N CYS A 33 -11.01 -1.36 2.49
CA CYS A 33 -11.71 -1.08 3.75
C CYS A 33 -13.22 -1.20 3.53
N ASN A 34 -13.89 -1.92 4.41
CA ASN A 34 -15.35 -2.01 4.39
C ASN A 34 -16.00 -0.72 4.93
N PHE A 35 -17.28 -0.53 4.62
CA PHE A 35 -18.11 0.49 5.26
C PHE A 35 -18.06 0.33 6.79
N SER A 36 -17.95 1.45 7.49
CA SER A 36 -17.92 1.51 8.96
C SER A 36 -19.26 2.01 9.51
N HIS A 37 -19.57 3.25 9.23
CA HIS A 37 -20.76 3.92 9.73
C HIS A 37 -21.09 5.17 8.89
N MET A 38 -22.29 5.73 9.09
CA MET A 38 -22.73 6.99 8.51
C MET A 38 -22.99 7.99 9.64
N LYS A 39 -22.50 9.23 9.45
CA LYS A 39 -22.76 10.38 10.35
C LYS A 39 -22.84 11.68 9.56
N PRO A 40 -23.60 12.67 10.03
CA PRO A 40 -23.58 14.04 9.49
C PRO A 40 -22.43 14.87 10.09
N ASP A 41 -21.23 14.31 10.03
CA ASP A 41 -19.98 14.81 10.61
C ASP A 41 -18.90 15.02 9.57
N ASP A 42 -18.03 16.00 9.78
CA ASP A 42 -16.85 16.27 8.97
C ASP A 42 -15.70 16.83 9.82
N ALA A 43 -14.68 16.01 10.07
CA ALA A 43 -13.52 16.41 10.88
C ALA A 43 -12.61 17.43 10.19
N ILE A 44 -12.72 17.62 8.87
CA ILE A 44 -11.90 18.56 8.09
C ILE A 44 -12.61 19.89 7.90
N MET A 45 -13.84 19.87 7.36
CA MET A 45 -14.54 21.11 7.00
C MET A 45 -15.38 21.67 8.15
N MET A 46 -15.89 20.81 9.06
CA MET A 46 -16.70 21.21 10.21
C MET A 46 -16.18 20.55 11.52
N PRO A 47 -14.88 20.71 11.87
CA PRO A 47 -14.33 20.12 13.07
C PRO A 47 -15.04 20.66 14.33
N ASP A 48 -15.24 19.76 15.31
CA ASP A 48 -15.91 20.04 16.59
C ASP A 48 -17.39 20.44 16.45
N MET A 49 -18.01 20.18 15.30
CA MET A 49 -19.40 20.53 15.00
C MET A 49 -20.23 19.30 14.62
N PRO A 50 -20.49 18.36 15.53
CA PRO A 50 -21.21 17.13 15.23
C PRO A 50 -22.64 17.43 14.74
N GLY A 51 -23.08 16.70 13.71
CA GLY A 51 -24.42 16.83 13.15
C GLY A 51 -24.63 18.02 12.22
N MET A 52 -23.61 18.82 11.95
CA MET A 52 -23.74 20.06 11.17
C MET A 52 -23.31 19.92 9.70
N ALA A 53 -22.60 18.84 9.36
CA ALA A 53 -22.20 18.56 8.00
C ALA A 53 -23.27 17.77 7.22
N MET A 54 -23.07 17.62 5.91
CA MET A 54 -23.78 16.62 5.12
C MET A 54 -23.57 15.20 5.70
N SER A 55 -24.48 14.29 5.38
CA SER A 55 -24.27 12.90 5.74
C SER A 55 -23.09 12.31 4.99
N HIS A 56 -22.09 11.76 5.71
CA HIS A 56 -20.96 11.07 5.16
C HIS A 56 -20.95 9.59 5.53
N ASP A 57 -20.51 8.78 4.60
CA ASP A 57 -20.19 7.37 4.79
C ASP A 57 -18.70 7.23 5.10
N PHE A 58 -18.38 6.65 6.25
CA PHE A 58 -17.03 6.48 6.75
C PHE A 58 -16.49 5.08 6.53
N MET A 59 -15.22 4.98 6.17
CA MET A 59 -14.42 3.75 6.02
C MET A 59 -13.06 3.96 6.69
N GLY A 60 -12.34 2.86 6.90
CA GLY A 60 -11.05 2.90 7.59
C GLY A 60 -11.23 2.98 9.09
N ASN A 61 -10.76 4.03 9.74
CA ASN A 61 -10.87 4.18 11.19
C ASN A 61 -12.33 4.13 11.64
N ARG A 62 -12.63 3.25 12.62
CA ARG A 62 -13.99 2.96 13.09
C ARG A 62 -14.58 4.04 13.97
N SER A 63 -13.77 4.97 14.46
CA SER A 63 -14.18 6.03 15.38
C SER A 63 -14.16 7.43 14.77
N THR A 64 -13.97 7.55 13.45
CA THR A 64 -13.94 8.84 12.76
C THR A 64 -15.28 9.57 12.91
N ASP A 65 -15.23 10.83 13.37
CA ASP A 65 -16.37 11.72 13.58
C ASP A 65 -15.91 13.19 13.55
N ALA A 66 -16.79 14.15 13.86
CA ALA A 66 -16.47 15.57 13.88
C ALA A 66 -15.31 15.95 14.84
N PHE A 67 -15.00 15.11 15.83
CA PHE A 67 -13.94 15.36 16.84
C PHE A 67 -12.62 14.67 16.48
N SER A 68 -12.53 14.03 15.32
CA SER A 68 -11.35 13.29 14.94
C SER A 68 -10.17 14.20 14.63
N THR A 69 -9.01 13.86 15.20
CA THR A 69 -7.71 14.53 15.02
C THR A 69 -6.64 13.50 14.70
N ALA A 70 -5.44 13.95 14.36
CA ALA A 70 -4.28 13.06 14.19
C ALA A 70 -4.08 12.16 15.43
N GLU A 71 -4.17 12.75 16.63
CA GLU A 71 -3.96 12.03 17.89
C GLU A 71 -5.05 10.98 18.14
N THR A 72 -6.32 11.33 17.88
CA THR A 72 -7.44 10.38 18.12
C THR A 72 -7.44 9.22 17.14
N LEU A 73 -6.95 9.40 15.91
CA LEU A 73 -6.78 8.30 14.95
C LEU A 73 -5.75 7.27 15.45
N LEU A 74 -4.68 7.70 16.14
CA LEU A 74 -3.70 6.80 16.76
C LEU A 74 -4.22 6.16 18.05
N GLN A 75 -4.93 6.93 18.88
CA GLN A 75 -5.45 6.45 20.17
C GLN A 75 -6.61 5.45 19.99
N ARG A 76 -7.35 5.57 18.90
CA ARG A 76 -8.51 4.73 18.54
C ARG A 76 -8.27 4.11 17.17
N SER A 77 -7.24 3.29 17.09
CA SER A 77 -6.69 2.79 15.83
C SER A 77 -7.47 1.64 15.18
N GLY A 78 -8.58 1.20 15.75
CA GLY A 78 -9.45 0.18 15.17
C GLY A 78 -9.89 0.54 13.76
N THR A 79 -9.68 -0.38 12.79
CA THR A 79 -9.92 -0.12 11.37
C THR A 79 -10.85 -1.14 10.74
N THR A 80 -11.52 -0.77 9.63
CA THR A 80 -12.24 -1.69 8.74
C THR A 80 -11.39 -2.15 7.56
N CYS A 81 -10.12 -1.75 7.49
CA CYS A 81 -9.21 -2.07 6.40
C CYS A 81 -8.58 -3.45 6.54
N ASN A 82 -8.24 -4.10 5.42
CA ASN A 82 -7.56 -5.39 5.41
C ASN A 82 -6.11 -5.33 5.89
N ASN A 83 -5.54 -4.14 6.06
CA ASN A 83 -4.24 -3.90 6.66
C ASN A 83 -4.40 -3.13 7.98
N GLY A 84 -3.94 -3.73 9.09
CA GLY A 84 -4.07 -3.14 10.42
C GLY A 84 -3.20 -1.91 10.69
N ALA A 85 -2.26 -1.56 9.80
CA ALA A 85 -1.48 -0.33 9.90
C ALA A 85 -2.24 0.89 9.39
N ASP A 86 -3.38 0.68 8.69
CA ASP A 86 -4.20 1.73 8.11
C ASP A 86 -5.37 2.09 9.03
N SER A 87 -5.18 3.07 9.87
CA SER A 87 -6.24 3.72 10.67
C SER A 87 -6.66 5.07 10.09
N THR A 88 -6.50 5.25 8.80
CA THR A 88 -6.92 6.45 8.08
C THR A 88 -8.43 6.63 8.13
N GLY A 89 -8.87 7.85 8.36
CA GLY A 89 -10.26 8.24 8.14
C GLY A 89 -10.46 8.54 6.65
N TYR A 90 -11.33 7.78 6.00
CA TYR A 90 -11.84 8.01 4.65
C TYR A 90 -13.33 8.28 4.74
N TRP A 91 -13.84 9.33 4.10
CA TRP A 91 -15.28 9.55 4.01
C TRP A 91 -15.68 10.21 2.70
N ILE A 92 -16.93 9.99 2.35
CA ILE A 92 -17.56 10.44 1.13
C ILE A 92 -19.01 10.83 1.43
N PRO A 93 -19.67 11.68 0.63
CA PRO A 93 -21.08 11.95 0.80
C PRO A 93 -21.93 10.69 0.62
N THR A 94 -22.93 10.52 1.48
CA THR A 94 -23.89 9.41 1.43
C THR A 94 -24.70 9.45 0.13
N MET A 95 -24.93 8.28 -0.48
CA MET A 95 -25.62 8.14 -1.77
C MET A 95 -27.11 7.87 -1.60
N LYS A 96 -27.93 8.51 -2.47
CA LYS A 96 -29.35 8.24 -2.62
C LYS A 96 -29.63 7.75 -4.05
N LEU A 97 -30.32 6.62 -4.16
CA LEU A 97 -30.77 6.04 -5.42
C LEU A 97 -31.95 6.82 -6.03
N PRO A 98 -32.23 6.64 -7.35
CA PRO A 98 -33.33 7.33 -8.01
C PRO A 98 -34.73 7.09 -7.42
N ASP A 99 -34.96 6.00 -6.71
CA ASP A 99 -36.19 5.66 -6.00
C ASP A 99 -36.27 6.26 -4.58
N GLY A 100 -35.21 6.95 -4.14
CA GLY A 100 -35.11 7.58 -2.83
C GLY A 100 -34.43 6.72 -1.76
N GLU A 101 -34.05 5.47 -2.06
CA GLU A 101 -33.35 4.61 -1.13
C GLU A 101 -31.95 5.17 -0.82
N ILE A 102 -31.59 5.23 0.47
CA ILE A 102 -30.21 5.55 0.93
C ILE A 102 -29.37 4.28 0.92
N VAL A 103 -28.24 4.33 0.24
CA VAL A 103 -27.33 3.21 0.13
C VAL A 103 -25.92 3.60 0.57
N HIS A 104 -25.21 2.64 1.13
CA HIS A 104 -23.83 2.81 1.61
C HIS A 104 -22.86 2.00 0.76
N PRO A 105 -21.58 2.42 0.65
CA PRO A 105 -20.59 1.64 -0.07
C PRO A 105 -20.38 0.29 0.62
N THR A 106 -20.20 -0.74 -0.20
CA THR A 106 -19.84 -2.07 0.30
C THR A 106 -18.41 -2.05 0.82
N TYR A 107 -17.52 -1.43 0.05
CA TYR A 107 -16.11 -1.24 0.38
C TYR A 107 -15.50 -0.08 -0.40
N ILE A 108 -14.35 0.40 0.05
CA ILE A 108 -13.42 1.15 -0.79
C ILE A 108 -12.19 0.30 -1.10
N LYS A 109 -11.65 0.44 -2.32
CA LYS A 109 -10.32 -0.02 -2.65
C LYS A 109 -9.46 1.19 -2.98
N THR A 110 -8.51 1.47 -2.10
CA THR A 110 -7.63 2.63 -2.21
C THR A 110 -6.29 2.18 -2.73
N TYR A 111 -5.85 2.77 -3.84
CA TYR A 111 -4.51 2.62 -4.38
C TYR A 111 -3.66 3.82 -3.98
N TYR A 112 -2.47 3.56 -3.52
CA TYR A 112 -1.39 4.50 -3.33
C TYR A 112 -0.41 4.29 -4.46
N GLN A 113 -0.23 5.28 -5.33
CA GLN A 113 0.49 5.13 -6.59
C GLN A 113 1.57 6.19 -6.73
N ALA A 114 2.71 5.79 -7.29
CA ALA A 114 3.79 6.71 -7.62
C ALA A 114 4.10 6.60 -9.12
N TYR A 115 4.44 7.72 -9.71
CA TYR A 115 4.75 7.83 -11.13
C TYR A 115 6.06 8.58 -11.31
N ASN A 116 6.90 8.13 -12.27
CA ASN A 116 8.17 8.74 -12.63
C ASN A 116 9.10 8.91 -11.41
N VAL A 117 9.15 7.87 -10.54
CA VAL A 117 9.88 7.90 -9.26
C VAL A 117 11.40 8.08 -9.42
N GLY A 118 11.97 7.72 -10.57
CA GLY A 118 13.38 7.96 -10.87
C GLY A 118 13.72 9.46 -10.95
N GLN A 119 12.77 10.31 -11.33
CA GLN A 119 12.92 11.75 -11.42
C GLN A 119 12.24 12.46 -10.23
N TYR A 120 11.09 11.98 -9.81
CA TYR A 120 10.25 12.58 -8.75
C TYR A 120 9.93 11.53 -7.67
N PRO A 121 10.88 11.23 -6.77
CA PRO A 121 10.64 10.29 -5.68
C PRO A 121 9.55 10.81 -4.74
N VAL A 122 8.77 9.89 -4.17
CA VAL A 122 7.72 10.22 -3.21
C VAL A 122 8.24 10.20 -1.78
N THR A 123 7.58 10.97 -0.92
CA THR A 123 7.80 11.00 0.53
C THR A 123 6.60 10.36 1.24
N GLY A 124 6.81 9.71 2.39
CA GLY A 124 5.73 9.17 3.20
C GLY A 124 4.78 10.27 3.70
N TYR A 125 3.51 9.92 3.87
CA TYR A 125 2.51 10.86 4.40
C TYR A 125 2.85 11.26 5.84
N PRO A 126 2.88 12.56 6.16
CA PRO A 126 2.91 12.96 7.57
C PRO A 126 1.60 12.56 8.26
N HIS A 127 1.71 12.13 9.51
CA HIS A 127 0.56 11.71 10.29
C HIS A 127 -0.46 12.86 10.45
N GLY A 128 -1.75 12.55 10.26
CA GLY A 128 -2.83 13.53 10.33
C GLY A 128 -2.93 14.48 9.14
N LEU A 129 -2.16 14.27 8.06
CA LEU A 129 -2.33 15.07 6.84
C LEU A 129 -3.75 14.89 6.30
N GLN A 130 -4.40 16.02 6.04
CA GLN A 130 -5.74 16.08 5.46
C GLN A 130 -5.64 16.38 3.97
N LEU A 131 -6.39 15.64 3.16
CA LEU A 131 -6.54 15.89 1.74
C LEU A 131 -8.02 15.93 1.37
N LEU A 132 -8.36 16.80 0.43
CA LEU A 132 -9.69 16.94 -0.15
C LEU A 132 -9.61 16.70 -1.66
N ALA A 133 -10.59 15.99 -2.22
CA ALA A 133 -10.69 15.74 -3.66
C ALA A 133 -12.14 15.85 -4.12
N GLY A 134 -12.36 16.33 -5.34
CA GLY A 134 -13.69 16.56 -5.88
C GLY A 134 -14.22 17.97 -5.61
N ASP A 135 -15.53 18.16 -5.75
CA ASP A 135 -16.18 19.46 -5.54
C ASP A 135 -17.63 19.25 -5.08
N HIS A 136 -17.93 19.52 -3.81
CA HIS A 136 -19.27 19.42 -3.24
C HIS A 136 -20.32 20.37 -3.90
N ARG A 137 -19.88 21.30 -4.76
CA ARG A 137 -20.72 22.20 -5.55
C ARG A 137 -20.66 21.86 -7.05
N GLY A 138 -20.05 20.74 -7.41
CA GLY A 138 -19.87 20.30 -8.80
C GLY A 138 -21.19 20.11 -9.53
N ASN A 139 -21.26 20.59 -10.76
CA ASN A 139 -22.42 20.45 -11.65
C ASN A 139 -22.06 19.89 -13.03
N SER A 140 -20.82 19.54 -13.24
CA SER A 140 -20.26 19.06 -14.51
C SER A 140 -19.09 18.11 -14.27
N PRO A 141 -18.64 17.36 -15.30
CA PRO A 141 -17.55 16.42 -15.18
C PRO A 141 -16.26 17.02 -14.58
N ASN A 142 -15.72 16.37 -13.55
CA ASN A 142 -14.45 16.71 -12.91
C ASN A 142 -13.36 15.74 -13.42
N PRO A 143 -12.16 16.21 -13.80
CA PRO A 143 -11.09 15.32 -14.31
C PRO A 143 -10.54 14.34 -13.26
N HIS A 144 -10.77 14.60 -11.97
CA HIS A 144 -10.31 13.78 -10.86
C HIS A 144 -11.39 12.90 -10.25
N ILE A 145 -12.61 12.96 -10.78
CA ILE A 145 -13.74 12.10 -10.39
C ILE A 145 -14.17 11.25 -11.60
N SER A 146 -14.39 9.99 -11.38
CA SER A 146 -14.78 9.05 -12.43
C SER A 146 -15.80 8.05 -11.94
N PHE A 147 -16.57 7.50 -12.86
CA PHE A 147 -17.68 6.56 -12.63
C PHE A 147 -17.46 5.29 -13.43
N LEU A 148 -17.76 4.14 -12.83
CA LEU A 148 -17.66 2.83 -13.47
C LEU A 148 -18.89 2.00 -13.19
N CYS A 149 -19.52 1.50 -14.25
CA CYS A 149 -20.42 0.33 -14.16
C CYS A 149 -19.60 -0.94 -14.38
N ALA A 150 -19.71 -1.94 -13.50
CA ALA A 150 -18.93 -3.18 -13.60
C ALA A 150 -19.23 -3.99 -14.89
N ASN A 151 -20.38 -3.78 -15.49
CA ASN A 151 -20.76 -4.33 -16.81
C ASN A 151 -20.39 -3.42 -18.00
N GLY A 152 -19.72 -2.27 -17.76
CA GLY A 152 -19.37 -1.26 -18.76
C GLY A 152 -17.92 -1.37 -19.26
N ASN A 153 -17.50 -0.36 -20.02
CA ASN A 153 -16.20 -0.32 -20.73
C ASN A 153 -15.11 0.47 -20.00
N GLY A 154 -15.14 0.56 -18.67
CA GLY A 154 -14.15 1.27 -17.87
C GLY A 154 -14.65 2.59 -17.27
N TYR A 155 -13.74 3.31 -16.63
CA TYR A 155 -14.04 4.58 -15.97
C TYR A 155 -14.27 5.72 -16.95
N THR A 156 -15.23 6.58 -16.64
CA THR A 156 -15.47 7.85 -17.34
C THR A 156 -15.88 8.93 -16.33
N ASN A 157 -15.58 10.18 -16.61
CA ASN A 157 -16.01 11.32 -15.79
C ASN A 157 -17.42 11.83 -16.12
N LYS A 158 -18.14 11.16 -17.05
CA LYS A 158 -19.50 11.51 -17.44
C LYS A 158 -20.50 10.59 -16.79
N ALA A 159 -21.55 11.15 -16.20
CA ALA A 159 -22.60 10.40 -15.48
C ALA A 159 -23.72 9.89 -16.43
N ASN A 160 -23.46 9.67 -17.69
CA ASN A 160 -24.45 9.25 -18.69
C ASN A 160 -24.52 7.73 -18.89
N GLN A 161 -24.07 6.95 -17.90
CA GLN A 161 -24.07 5.49 -17.94
C GLN A 161 -25.35 4.93 -17.35
N ILE A 162 -25.75 3.75 -17.85
CA ILE A 162 -26.76 2.88 -17.23
C ILE A 162 -26.04 1.59 -16.83
N CYS A 163 -25.88 1.37 -15.54
CA CYS A 163 -25.31 0.14 -15.00
C CYS A 163 -26.37 -0.98 -15.02
N GLY A 164 -26.01 -2.13 -15.57
CA GLY A 164 -26.76 -3.37 -15.47
C GLY A 164 -26.12 -4.32 -14.44
N LEU A 165 -26.61 -5.55 -14.41
CA LEU A 165 -26.02 -6.60 -13.55
C LEU A 165 -24.57 -6.87 -13.96
N ARG A 166 -23.69 -7.05 -12.96
CA ARG A 166 -22.32 -7.48 -13.19
C ARG A 166 -22.25 -8.91 -13.75
N SER A 167 -21.10 -9.36 -14.20
CA SER A 167 -20.93 -10.65 -14.89
C SER A 167 -21.43 -11.88 -14.12
N LYS A 168 -21.45 -11.81 -12.78
CA LYS A 168 -22.05 -12.87 -11.92
C LYS A 168 -23.59 -12.89 -11.97
N GLY A 169 -24.22 -11.82 -12.46
CA GLY A 169 -25.68 -11.70 -12.55
C GLY A 169 -26.41 -11.50 -11.22
N ASP A 170 -25.69 -11.24 -10.14
CA ASP A 170 -26.20 -11.21 -8.76
C ASP A 170 -26.49 -9.80 -8.22
N ALA A 171 -25.92 -8.77 -8.82
CA ALA A 171 -26.06 -7.39 -8.36
C ALA A 171 -25.68 -6.39 -9.47
N VAL A 172 -26.18 -5.16 -9.37
CA VAL A 172 -25.60 -4.00 -10.03
C VAL A 172 -24.37 -3.58 -9.21
N GLN A 173 -23.23 -3.38 -9.85
CA GLN A 173 -22.06 -2.80 -9.19
C GLN A 173 -21.71 -1.47 -9.87
N PHE A 174 -21.72 -0.42 -9.06
CA PHE A 174 -21.35 0.94 -9.43
C PHE A 174 -20.17 1.42 -8.59
N ASN A 175 -19.19 2.04 -9.22
CA ASN A 175 -18.02 2.56 -8.52
C ASN A 175 -17.82 4.05 -8.81
N ILE A 176 -17.43 4.81 -7.79
CA ILE A 176 -16.94 6.19 -7.89
C ILE A 176 -15.42 6.15 -7.66
N GLY A 177 -14.65 6.58 -8.65
CA GLY A 177 -13.20 6.77 -8.52
C GLY A 177 -12.90 8.21 -8.13
N ILE A 178 -12.16 8.42 -7.06
CA ILE A 178 -11.78 9.72 -6.51
C ILE A 178 -10.27 9.80 -6.44
N MET A 179 -9.66 10.70 -7.21
CA MET A 179 -8.23 10.94 -7.25
C MET A 179 -7.88 12.16 -6.40
N PHE A 180 -7.02 11.99 -5.42
CA PHE A 180 -6.58 13.05 -4.52
C PHE A 180 -5.33 13.77 -5.04
N PRO A 181 -5.11 15.04 -4.61
CA PRO A 181 -3.87 15.76 -4.90
C PRO A 181 -2.66 15.06 -4.26
N ASP A 182 -1.51 15.16 -4.95
CA ASP A 182 -0.29 14.42 -4.63
C ASP A 182 0.96 15.29 -4.46
N CYS A 183 0.79 16.61 -4.40
CA CYS A 183 1.85 17.59 -4.12
C CYS A 183 1.47 18.41 -2.89
N TRP A 184 2.19 18.22 -1.79
CA TRP A 184 1.98 18.89 -0.51
C TRP A 184 2.90 20.11 -0.36
N ASP A 185 2.43 21.15 0.32
CA ASP A 185 3.21 22.38 0.57
C ASP A 185 4.36 22.20 1.57
N GLY A 186 4.46 21.02 2.21
CA GLY A 186 5.49 20.68 3.18
C GLY A 186 5.30 21.35 4.56
N LYS A 187 4.14 21.97 4.83
CA LYS A 187 3.91 22.80 6.05
C LYS A 187 2.57 22.52 6.71
N ASN A 188 1.48 22.65 5.95
CA ASN A 188 0.13 22.63 6.50
C ASN A 188 -0.44 21.21 6.44
N LEU A 189 -0.74 20.63 7.61
CA LEU A 189 -1.44 19.34 7.67
C LEU A 189 -2.94 19.50 7.41
N LYS A 190 -3.54 20.61 7.81
CA LYS A 190 -4.98 20.89 7.65
C LYS A 190 -5.28 21.38 6.25
N ALA A 191 -6.33 20.83 5.64
CA ALA A 191 -6.82 21.26 4.32
C ALA A 191 -7.74 22.49 4.41
N ARG A 192 -8.58 22.55 5.45
CA ARG A 192 -9.52 23.68 5.64
C ARG A 192 -8.80 25.01 5.79
N GLY A 193 -9.18 25.98 4.95
CA GLY A 193 -8.63 27.33 4.97
C GLY A 193 -7.21 27.46 4.44
N THR A 194 -6.63 26.39 3.97
CA THR A 194 -5.33 26.35 3.32
C THR A 194 -5.47 25.64 1.97
N LYS A 195 -4.58 25.90 1.07
CA LYS A 195 -4.43 25.08 -0.14
C LYS A 195 -3.21 24.18 0.05
N ASN A 196 -3.29 23.27 1.05
CA ASN A 196 -2.14 22.49 1.50
C ASN A 196 -1.63 21.46 0.45
N ALA A 197 -2.47 21.04 -0.49
CA ALA A 197 -2.09 20.10 -1.52
C ALA A 197 -2.70 20.46 -2.88
N VAL A 198 -2.00 20.13 -3.96
CA VAL A 198 -2.40 20.32 -5.35
C VAL A 198 -2.03 19.07 -6.16
N TYR A 199 -2.58 18.97 -7.38
CA TYR A 199 -2.24 17.88 -8.30
C TYR A 199 -0.90 18.16 -8.99
N SER A 200 -0.10 17.10 -9.15
CA SER A 200 1.07 17.14 -10.03
C SER A 200 0.66 17.35 -11.50
N ASP A 201 1.59 17.78 -12.31
CA ASP A 201 1.39 17.82 -13.76
C ASP A 201 1.36 16.41 -14.39
N ASN A 202 1.22 16.34 -15.72
CA ASN A 202 1.15 15.07 -16.45
C ASN A 202 2.46 14.25 -16.41
N GLU A 203 3.58 14.87 -16.07
CA GLU A 203 4.89 14.22 -15.94
C GLU A 203 5.15 13.78 -14.51
N GLY A 204 4.28 14.16 -13.57
CA GLY A 204 4.38 13.85 -12.14
C GLY A 204 5.18 14.89 -11.36
N GLN A 205 5.52 16.05 -11.94
CA GLN A 205 6.23 17.11 -11.26
C GLN A 205 5.30 17.93 -10.38
N CYS A 206 5.77 18.25 -9.18
CA CYS A 206 5.10 19.16 -8.26
C CYS A 206 5.50 20.62 -8.52
N PRO A 207 4.58 21.58 -8.36
CA PRO A 207 4.90 23.01 -8.47
C PRO A 207 5.75 23.48 -7.29
N ALA A 208 6.47 24.59 -7.48
CA ALA A 208 7.46 25.10 -6.53
C ALA A 208 6.88 25.50 -5.15
N ASP A 209 5.61 25.86 -5.09
CA ASP A 209 4.91 26.21 -3.84
C ASP A 209 4.35 24.98 -3.09
N HIS A 210 4.34 23.81 -3.75
CA HIS A 210 3.94 22.51 -3.16
C HIS A 210 4.99 21.44 -3.52
N PRO A 211 6.23 21.56 -3.04
CA PRO A 211 7.37 20.81 -3.57
C PRO A 211 7.42 19.34 -3.10
N VAL A 212 6.62 18.95 -2.12
CA VAL A 212 6.69 17.61 -1.52
C VAL A 212 5.78 16.66 -2.28
N LYS A 213 6.40 15.75 -3.02
CA LYS A 213 5.69 14.69 -3.75
C LYS A 213 5.23 13.61 -2.78
N LEU A 214 3.94 13.32 -2.82
CA LEU A 214 3.30 12.24 -2.05
C LEU A 214 2.88 11.11 -3.01
N PRO A 215 2.71 9.88 -2.52
CA PRO A 215 1.96 8.87 -3.27
C PRO A 215 0.58 9.41 -3.63
N LYS A 216 0.12 9.18 -4.85
CA LYS A 216 -1.22 9.60 -5.28
C LYS A 216 -2.27 8.64 -4.72
N VAL A 217 -3.21 9.14 -3.93
CA VAL A 217 -4.36 8.37 -3.47
C VAL A 217 -5.40 8.30 -4.58
N ASN A 218 -5.76 7.09 -4.98
CA ASN A 218 -6.85 6.82 -5.90
C ASN A 218 -7.85 5.90 -5.19
N MET A 219 -8.93 6.48 -4.65
CA MET A 219 -9.95 5.79 -3.88
C MET A 219 -11.09 5.35 -4.79
N ASN A 220 -11.32 4.05 -4.90
CA ASN A 220 -12.42 3.48 -5.64
C ASN A 220 -13.50 3.02 -4.68
N VAL A 221 -14.59 3.76 -4.63
CA VAL A 221 -15.76 3.50 -3.78
C VAL A 221 -16.70 2.56 -4.50
N ALA A 222 -16.97 1.38 -3.96
CA ALA A 222 -17.78 0.35 -4.59
C ALA A 222 -19.13 0.17 -3.91
N TYR A 223 -20.20 0.34 -4.67
CA TYR A 223 -21.57 0.03 -4.29
C TYR A 223 -22.00 -1.25 -5.00
N VAL A 224 -22.25 -2.33 -4.23
CA VAL A 224 -22.80 -3.59 -4.73
C VAL A 224 -24.25 -3.65 -4.32
N LEU A 225 -25.16 -3.55 -5.29
CA LEU A 225 -26.59 -3.30 -5.13
C LEU A 225 -27.39 -4.52 -5.62
N PRO A 226 -27.62 -5.55 -4.78
CA PRO A 226 -28.35 -6.75 -5.18
C PRO A 226 -29.87 -6.52 -5.31
N GLN A 227 -30.38 -5.43 -4.74
CA GLN A 227 -31.82 -5.11 -4.72
C GLN A 227 -32.33 -4.49 -6.04
N ILE A 228 -31.41 -4.10 -6.94
CA ILE A 228 -31.79 -3.51 -8.23
C ILE A 228 -31.11 -4.27 -9.39
N THR A 229 -31.72 -4.15 -10.59
CA THR A 229 -31.19 -4.77 -11.82
C THR A 229 -30.63 -3.75 -12.81
N SER A 230 -30.83 -2.45 -12.55
CA SER A 230 -30.32 -1.35 -13.38
C SER A 230 -30.21 -0.08 -12.56
N LEU A 231 -29.22 0.76 -12.88
CA LEU A 231 -28.96 2.07 -12.25
C LEU A 231 -28.66 3.11 -13.33
N ASP A 232 -29.48 4.13 -13.43
CA ASP A 232 -29.18 5.35 -14.21
C ASP A 232 -28.33 6.28 -13.37
N VAL A 233 -27.03 6.33 -13.67
CA VAL A 233 -26.03 7.08 -12.89
C VAL A 233 -26.34 8.59 -12.88
N SER A 234 -26.97 9.13 -13.95
CA SER A 234 -27.34 10.54 -14.02
C SER A 234 -28.40 10.98 -13.02
N LYS A 235 -29.14 10.02 -12.43
CA LYS A 235 -30.19 10.25 -11.44
C LYS A 235 -29.79 9.93 -10.00
N VAL A 236 -28.55 9.51 -9.81
CA VAL A 236 -27.99 9.31 -8.46
C VAL A 236 -27.77 10.66 -7.81
N GLU A 237 -28.14 10.77 -6.56
CA GLU A 237 -27.90 11.96 -5.75
C GLU A 237 -26.90 11.68 -4.60
N LEU A 238 -26.17 12.70 -4.22
CA LEU A 238 -25.26 12.67 -3.07
C LEU A 238 -25.67 13.72 -2.05
N SER A 239 -25.44 13.42 -0.77
CA SER A 239 -25.75 14.36 0.32
C SER A 239 -24.98 15.67 0.16
N LEU A 240 -25.61 16.78 0.56
CA LEU A 240 -25.03 18.12 0.64
C LEU A 240 -25.23 18.67 2.06
N ASP A 241 -24.48 19.73 2.39
CA ASP A 241 -24.66 20.43 3.67
C ASP A 241 -26.12 20.82 3.88
N PRO A 242 -26.68 20.51 5.06
CA PRO A 242 -28.08 20.77 5.32
C PRO A 242 -28.36 22.29 5.38
N GLN A 243 -29.58 22.65 5.06
CA GLN A 243 -30.07 24.02 5.25
C GLN A 243 -30.88 24.14 6.55
N LEU A 244 -30.75 25.27 7.20
CA LEU A 244 -31.61 25.61 8.33
C LEU A 244 -32.95 26.11 7.80
N VAL A 245 -34.03 25.32 7.99
CA VAL A 245 -35.39 25.66 7.60
C VAL A 245 -36.25 25.62 8.86
N ASP A 246 -36.88 26.71 9.19
CA ASP A 246 -37.78 26.84 10.38
C ASP A 246 -37.06 26.42 11.72
N GLY A 247 -35.73 26.60 11.82
CA GLY A 247 -34.98 26.22 12.98
C GLY A 247 -34.50 24.77 13.03
N GLU A 248 -34.81 23.95 12.01
CA GLU A 248 -34.35 22.57 11.87
C GLU A 248 -33.39 22.41 10.70
N LEU A 249 -32.38 21.55 10.87
CA LEU A 249 -31.45 21.18 9.79
C LEU A 249 -32.16 20.23 8.82
N THR A 250 -32.38 20.69 7.59
CA THR A 250 -33.00 19.92 6.53
C THR A 250 -31.95 19.38 5.56
N PRO A 251 -31.85 18.04 5.38
CA PRO A 251 -30.89 17.43 4.45
C PRO A 251 -31.13 17.88 3.01
N LEU A 252 -30.05 18.19 2.30
CA LEU A 252 -30.05 18.49 0.87
C LEU A 252 -29.34 17.38 0.08
N TRP A 253 -29.69 17.33 -1.20
CA TRP A 253 -29.15 16.35 -2.15
C TRP A 253 -28.73 17.04 -3.43
N GLY A 254 -27.57 16.69 -3.93
CA GLY A 254 -26.98 17.19 -5.16
C GLY A 254 -26.83 16.10 -6.22
N SER A 255 -26.51 16.51 -7.43
CA SER A 255 -26.22 15.56 -8.51
C SER A 255 -24.96 14.73 -8.20
N ILE A 256 -24.79 13.62 -8.88
CA ILE A 256 -23.58 12.78 -8.78
C ILE A 256 -22.27 13.57 -9.06
N TYR A 257 -22.33 14.70 -9.75
CA TYR A 257 -21.17 15.56 -9.98
C TYR A 257 -20.68 16.30 -8.74
N THR A 258 -21.44 16.28 -7.64
CA THR A 258 -20.98 16.77 -6.33
C THR A 258 -20.09 15.75 -5.61
N ALA A 259 -19.75 14.62 -6.26
CA ALA A 259 -18.86 13.62 -5.71
C ALA A 259 -17.53 14.22 -5.26
N HIS A 260 -17.16 13.94 -4.02
CA HIS A 260 -15.90 14.33 -3.41
C HIS A 260 -15.48 13.26 -2.41
N GLY A 261 -14.28 13.39 -1.92
CA GLY A 261 -13.77 12.49 -0.89
C GLY A 261 -12.81 13.20 0.02
N ASP A 262 -12.78 12.74 1.23
CA ASP A 262 -12.01 13.26 2.34
C ASP A 262 -11.07 12.19 2.86
N PHE A 263 -9.87 12.61 3.21
CA PHE A 263 -8.78 11.76 3.65
C PHE A 263 -8.07 12.42 4.82
N MET A 264 -8.01 11.73 5.97
CA MET A 264 -7.18 12.12 7.10
C MET A 264 -6.22 10.97 7.40
N ASN A 265 -4.93 11.18 7.12
CA ASN A 265 -3.92 10.13 7.24
C ASN A 265 -3.81 9.58 8.66
N GLY A 266 -4.11 8.30 8.83
CA GLY A 266 -3.97 7.53 10.06
C GLY A 266 -3.05 6.30 9.93
N TRP A 267 -2.31 6.18 8.83
CA TRP A 267 -1.24 5.20 8.73
C TRP A 267 -0.19 5.44 9.80
N THR A 268 0.41 4.38 10.34
CA THR A 268 1.58 4.54 11.21
C THR A 268 2.73 5.21 10.45
N GLU A 269 3.61 5.91 11.16
CA GLU A 269 4.78 6.57 10.55
C GLU A 269 5.67 5.56 9.84
N ASP A 270 5.90 4.40 10.45
CA ASP A 270 6.66 3.30 9.83
C ASP A 270 5.98 2.79 8.55
N ALA A 271 4.65 2.68 8.53
CA ALA A 271 3.92 2.24 7.34
C ALA A 271 4.09 3.21 6.16
N THR A 272 3.94 4.52 6.39
CA THR A 272 4.10 5.52 5.32
C THR A 272 5.54 5.64 4.84
N ARG A 273 6.52 5.54 5.75
CA ARG A 273 7.94 5.51 5.42
C ARG A 273 8.29 4.26 4.61
N PHE A 274 7.82 3.08 5.03
CA PHE A 274 8.01 1.85 4.26
C PHE A 274 7.38 1.94 2.87
N MET A 275 6.16 2.48 2.78
CA MET A 275 5.43 2.65 1.52
C MET A 275 6.22 3.52 0.53
N ALA A 276 6.82 4.62 0.98
CA ALA A 276 7.65 5.49 0.14
C ALA A 276 9.02 4.85 -0.15
N ASP A 277 9.80 4.54 0.91
CA ASP A 277 11.23 4.26 0.78
C ASP A 277 11.54 2.81 0.39
N HIS A 278 10.68 1.86 0.77
CA HIS A 278 10.90 0.42 0.53
C HIS A 278 9.97 -0.19 -0.51
N CYS A 279 9.05 0.61 -1.08
CA CYS A 279 8.09 0.15 -2.08
C CYS A 279 8.11 1.07 -3.31
N MET A 280 7.54 2.25 -3.20
CA MET A 280 7.25 3.10 -4.36
C MET A 280 8.49 3.64 -5.03
N ASN A 281 9.48 4.14 -4.26
CA ASN A 281 10.75 4.63 -4.80
C ASN A 281 11.64 3.51 -5.37
N PHE A 282 11.32 2.25 -5.13
CA PHE A 282 11.88 1.08 -5.82
C PHE A 282 11.07 0.65 -7.05
N ALA A 283 10.08 1.43 -7.46
CA ALA A 283 9.18 1.10 -8.58
C ALA A 283 8.52 -0.29 -8.42
N MET A 284 7.97 -0.57 -7.24
CA MET A 284 7.45 -1.89 -6.89
C MET A 284 5.96 -1.89 -6.57
N GLU A 285 5.32 -3.04 -6.83
CA GLU A 285 3.98 -3.38 -6.31
C GLU A 285 4.14 -4.07 -4.95
N CYS A 286 3.77 -3.39 -3.86
CA CYS A 286 3.80 -3.95 -2.51
C CYS A 286 2.45 -4.53 -2.07
N SER A 287 1.41 -4.33 -2.85
CA SER A 287 0.06 -4.81 -2.54
C SER A 287 -0.33 -4.45 -1.09
N THR A 288 -0.77 -5.43 -0.31
CA THR A 288 -1.16 -5.26 1.11
C THR A 288 -0.02 -5.49 2.11
N ASN A 289 1.23 -5.70 1.65
CA ASN A 289 2.38 -5.98 2.53
C ASN A 289 3.02 -4.70 3.09
N ILE A 290 2.22 -3.77 3.57
CA ILE A 290 2.69 -2.59 4.28
C ILE A 290 2.73 -2.92 5.77
N PRO A 291 3.88 -2.78 6.46
CA PRO A 291 3.99 -3.12 7.87
C PRO A 291 3.34 -2.09 8.79
N TYR A 292 2.90 -2.52 9.94
CA TYR A 292 2.57 -1.65 11.09
C TYR A 292 3.83 -0.97 11.62
N SER A 293 4.90 -1.75 11.76
CA SER A 293 6.24 -1.32 12.15
C SER A 293 7.28 -2.19 11.47
N PHE A 294 8.49 -1.67 11.27
CA PHE A 294 9.59 -2.43 10.70
C PHE A 294 10.95 -1.97 11.22
N THR A 295 11.92 -2.86 11.11
CA THR A 295 13.33 -2.57 11.37
C THR A 295 14.18 -3.12 10.22
N GLU A 296 15.23 -2.42 9.88
CA GLU A 296 16.25 -2.94 8.96
C GLU A 296 17.19 -3.88 9.70
N ALA A 297 17.85 -4.77 8.96
CA ALA A 297 18.92 -5.58 9.53
C ALA A 297 19.98 -4.70 10.20
N VAL A 298 20.35 -5.03 11.44
CA VAL A 298 21.38 -4.30 12.19
C VAL A 298 22.76 -4.87 11.96
N ALA A 299 22.86 -6.12 11.50
CA ALA A 299 24.06 -6.79 11.07
C ALA A 299 23.71 -7.92 10.12
N ASP A 300 24.50 -8.11 9.07
CA ASP A 300 24.42 -9.28 8.21
C ASP A 300 25.79 -9.64 7.59
N THR A 301 26.01 -10.91 7.33
CA THR A 301 27.22 -11.44 6.73
C THR A 301 26.96 -12.84 6.22
N TYR A 302 27.93 -13.43 5.55
CA TYR A 302 27.98 -14.88 5.35
C TYR A 302 29.31 -15.46 5.82
N VAL A 303 29.32 -16.75 6.10
CA VAL A 303 30.52 -17.51 6.51
C VAL A 303 30.62 -18.76 5.64
N SER A 304 31.87 -19.15 5.31
CA SER A 304 32.16 -20.28 4.40
C SER A 304 33.12 -21.25 5.08
N ASN A 305 32.83 -22.56 5.01
CA ASN A 305 33.73 -23.62 5.51
C ASN A 305 34.78 -24.06 4.49
N GLN A 306 34.89 -23.34 3.38
CA GLN A 306 35.84 -23.65 2.32
C GLN A 306 37.24 -23.05 2.65
N THR A 307 38.01 -22.70 1.64
CA THR A 307 39.34 -22.10 1.80
C THR A 307 39.34 -20.78 2.55
N GLU A 308 38.18 -20.18 2.76
CA GLU A 308 37.95 -18.87 3.37
C GLU A 308 37.35 -18.97 4.78
N ALA A 309 37.63 -20.10 5.50
CA ALA A 309 37.03 -20.34 6.82
C ALA A 309 37.41 -19.29 7.88
N ASP A 310 38.50 -18.58 7.71
CA ASP A 310 38.96 -17.48 8.58
C ASP A 310 38.66 -16.08 7.96
N THR A 311 38.02 -16.01 6.80
CA THR A 311 37.70 -14.74 6.16
C THR A 311 36.38 -14.19 6.70
N ASN A 312 36.37 -12.88 6.97
CA ASN A 312 35.17 -12.13 7.32
C ASN A 312 34.56 -11.50 6.06
N PHE A 313 33.23 -11.56 5.93
CA PHE A 313 32.45 -11.04 4.79
C PHE A 313 31.42 -9.98 5.20
N GLY A 314 31.61 -9.32 6.34
CA GLY A 314 30.65 -8.34 6.90
C GLY A 314 30.40 -7.08 6.03
N HIS A 315 31.21 -6.85 4.99
CA HIS A 315 31.01 -5.72 4.06
C HIS A 315 30.57 -6.17 2.66
N ALA A 316 30.13 -7.42 2.53
CA ALA A 316 29.68 -7.92 1.25
C ALA A 316 28.31 -7.34 0.87
N THR A 317 28.15 -6.78 -0.32
CA THR A 317 26.88 -6.30 -0.85
C THR A 317 25.90 -7.43 -1.19
N THR A 318 26.38 -8.68 -1.14
CA THR A 318 25.63 -9.88 -1.48
C THR A 318 25.92 -10.96 -0.46
N LEU A 319 24.90 -11.52 0.15
CA LEU A 319 24.96 -12.62 1.09
C LEU A 319 24.78 -13.94 0.34
N LEU A 320 25.66 -14.90 0.59
CA LEU A 320 25.66 -16.18 -0.09
C LEU A 320 25.09 -17.31 0.79
N VAL A 321 24.37 -18.21 0.15
CA VAL A 321 23.83 -19.44 0.77
C VAL A 321 24.16 -20.63 -0.12
N GLN A 322 24.81 -21.66 0.42
CA GLN A 322 25.12 -22.91 -0.24
C GLN A 322 25.11 -24.05 0.77
N ASP A 323 24.55 -25.20 0.40
CA ASP A 323 24.73 -26.46 1.13
C ASP A 323 24.99 -27.59 0.12
N ASP A 324 26.18 -28.15 0.14
CA ASP A 324 26.60 -29.30 -0.72
C ASP A 324 26.97 -30.49 0.16
N TRP A 325 26.08 -30.83 1.07
CA TRP A 325 26.26 -32.04 1.87
C TRP A 325 25.61 -33.24 1.14
N ARG A 326 26.36 -33.81 0.20
CA ARG A 326 25.95 -35.06 -0.49
C ARG A 326 26.49 -36.27 0.27
N ASN A 327 25.60 -37.17 0.57
CA ASN A 327 25.91 -38.47 1.19
C ASN A 327 26.52 -39.43 0.15
N SER A 328 27.61 -39.01 -0.51
CA SER A 328 28.26 -39.74 -1.65
C SER A 328 29.63 -40.29 -1.29
N GLY A 329 29.88 -40.63 -0.03
CA GLY A 329 31.14 -41.30 0.39
C GLY A 329 32.41 -40.46 0.20
N ARG A 330 32.33 -39.25 -0.33
CA ARG A 330 33.35 -38.23 -0.37
C ARG A 330 32.94 -37.13 0.56
N ASN A 331 33.76 -36.83 1.57
CA ASN A 331 33.59 -35.72 2.54
C ASN A 331 33.66 -34.35 1.85
N ILE A 332 32.78 -34.08 0.93
CA ILE A 332 32.62 -32.76 0.33
C ILE A 332 31.49 -32.08 1.09
N ASN A 333 31.82 -31.49 2.22
CA ASN A 333 30.91 -30.65 2.98
C ASN A 333 31.26 -29.21 2.65
N LYS A 334 30.62 -28.64 1.63
CA LYS A 334 30.76 -27.23 1.29
C LYS A 334 29.55 -26.51 1.80
N GLN A 335 29.73 -25.66 2.77
CA GLN A 335 28.65 -24.83 3.33
C GLN A 335 29.01 -23.35 3.29
N ILE A 336 28.06 -22.55 2.84
CA ILE A 336 28.05 -21.12 3.01
C ILE A 336 26.72 -20.79 3.70
N LEU A 337 26.80 -20.18 4.87
CA LEU A 337 25.66 -19.82 5.68
C LEU A 337 25.61 -18.31 5.83
N THR A 338 24.48 -17.70 5.54
CA THR A 338 24.24 -16.29 5.86
C THR A 338 23.80 -16.16 7.30
N LEU A 339 24.33 -15.15 8.02
CA LEU A 339 23.85 -14.69 9.33
C LEU A 339 23.19 -13.35 9.14
N ILE A 340 22.08 -13.15 9.86
CA ILE A 340 21.36 -11.88 9.82
C ILE A 340 20.75 -11.60 11.19
N LYS A 341 20.79 -10.33 11.63
CA LYS A 341 20.31 -9.88 12.93
C LYS A 341 19.37 -8.70 12.76
N PHE A 342 18.27 -8.70 13.53
CA PHE A 342 17.28 -7.63 13.56
C PHE A 342 16.95 -7.22 15.00
N LYS A 343 16.68 -5.94 15.21
CA LYS A 343 15.83 -5.52 16.31
C LYS A 343 14.40 -5.97 16.02
N ILE A 344 13.66 -6.38 17.06
CA ILE A 344 12.26 -6.78 16.88
C ILE A 344 11.41 -5.50 16.73
N PRO A 345 10.63 -5.35 15.63
CA PRO A 345 9.73 -4.20 15.47
C PRO A 345 8.69 -4.14 16.59
N PRO A 346 8.35 -2.93 17.10
CA PRO A 346 7.39 -2.79 18.19
C PRO A 346 5.98 -3.23 17.80
N GLN A 347 5.27 -3.81 18.76
CA GLN A 347 3.83 -4.09 18.64
C GLN A 347 2.99 -2.85 18.96
N PRO A 348 1.70 -2.80 18.52
CA PRO A 348 0.76 -1.79 18.99
C PRO A 348 0.69 -1.77 20.52
N THR A 349 0.64 -0.56 21.09
CA THR A 349 0.49 -0.37 22.55
C THR A 349 -0.94 -0.59 23.02
N ASN A 350 -1.91 -0.37 22.15
CA ASN A 350 -3.35 -0.51 22.34
C ASN A 350 -3.91 -1.67 21.52
N ILE A 351 -3.36 -2.87 21.74
CA ILE A 351 -3.69 -4.08 20.94
C ILE A 351 -5.19 -4.42 20.92
N GLU A 352 -5.93 -4.04 21.95
CA GLU A 352 -7.38 -4.22 22.08
C GLU A 352 -8.19 -3.46 21.02
N ASP A 353 -7.66 -2.38 20.47
CA ASP A 353 -8.30 -1.61 19.38
C ASP A 353 -8.26 -2.38 18.05
N TYR A 354 -7.35 -3.33 17.92
CA TYR A 354 -7.14 -4.13 16.71
C TYR A 354 -7.97 -5.41 16.69
N THR A 355 -9.19 -5.37 17.21
CA THR A 355 -10.11 -6.53 17.19
C THR A 355 -10.29 -7.04 15.76
N GLY A 356 -9.99 -8.32 15.54
CA GLY A 356 -10.06 -8.97 14.23
C GLY A 356 -8.80 -8.86 13.38
N VAL A 357 -7.79 -8.09 13.82
CA VAL A 357 -6.48 -8.01 13.15
C VAL A 357 -5.53 -9.08 13.69
N SER A 358 -4.93 -9.84 12.79
CA SER A 358 -3.88 -10.81 13.10
C SER A 358 -2.53 -10.25 12.72
N PHE A 359 -1.68 -9.99 13.70
CA PHE A 359 -0.32 -9.51 13.49
C PHE A 359 0.67 -10.67 13.33
N LYS A 360 1.54 -10.58 12.31
CA LYS A 360 2.57 -11.55 11.96
C LYS A 360 3.92 -10.89 11.76
N TYR A 361 4.96 -11.48 12.34
CA TYR A 361 6.34 -11.10 12.05
C TYR A 361 6.83 -11.78 10.77
N LYS A 362 7.40 -10.99 9.86
CA LYS A 362 7.97 -11.46 8.59
C LYS A 362 9.36 -10.89 8.39
N ILE A 363 10.22 -11.65 7.70
CA ILE A 363 11.45 -11.12 7.12
C ILE A 363 11.19 -10.88 5.62
N ARG A 364 11.64 -9.74 5.12
CA ARG A 364 11.67 -9.36 3.71
C ARG A 364 13.12 -9.36 3.23
N LEU A 365 13.40 -10.13 2.18
CA LEU A 365 14.71 -10.23 1.55
C LEU A 365 14.57 -9.99 0.04
N TYR A 366 15.58 -9.34 -0.56
CA TYR A 366 15.66 -9.24 -2.01
C TYR A 366 16.39 -10.47 -2.58
N GLU A 367 15.71 -11.19 -3.46
CA GLU A 367 16.25 -12.37 -4.15
C GLU A 367 17.32 -11.93 -5.14
N GLY A 368 18.55 -12.42 -4.98
CA GLY A 368 19.64 -12.25 -5.92
C GLY A 368 19.68 -13.40 -6.95
N ASN A 369 20.87 -13.72 -7.41
CA ASN A 369 21.08 -14.77 -8.40
C ASN A 369 21.07 -16.17 -7.77
N ILE A 370 20.54 -17.15 -8.54
CA ILE A 370 20.61 -18.58 -8.24
C ILE A 370 21.47 -19.25 -9.31
N THR A 371 22.43 -20.07 -8.92
CA THR A 371 23.20 -20.89 -9.87
C THR A 371 22.25 -21.79 -10.65
N ASP A 372 22.41 -21.89 -11.96
CA ASP A 372 21.58 -22.67 -12.89
C ASP A 372 20.15 -22.14 -13.09
N ALA A 373 19.81 -20.95 -12.57
CA ALA A 373 18.50 -20.32 -12.68
C ALA A 373 17.30 -21.22 -12.31
N LYS A 374 17.52 -22.25 -11.49
CA LYS A 374 16.48 -23.16 -11.01
C LYS A 374 16.02 -22.76 -9.63
N ALA A 375 14.75 -23.04 -9.36
CA ALA A 375 14.17 -22.83 -8.04
C ALA A 375 14.97 -23.48 -6.90
N PHE A 376 14.94 -22.83 -5.73
CA PHE A 376 15.76 -23.20 -4.59
C PHE A 376 15.04 -22.81 -3.29
N THR A 377 15.07 -23.66 -2.28
CA THR A 377 14.50 -23.33 -0.96
C THR A 377 15.61 -22.97 0.01
N ILE A 378 15.47 -21.84 0.67
CA ILE A 378 16.30 -21.45 1.82
C ILE A 378 15.55 -21.68 3.11
N PHE A 379 16.29 -21.97 4.19
CA PHE A 379 15.77 -22.31 5.50
C PHE A 379 16.32 -21.33 6.53
N PHE A 380 15.47 -20.86 7.44
CA PHE A 380 15.80 -19.93 8.50
C PHE A 380 15.94 -20.69 9.82
N TYR A 381 17.13 -20.68 10.40
CA TYR A 381 17.46 -21.34 11.66
C TYR A 381 17.65 -20.26 12.74
N PRO A 382 16.74 -20.15 13.73
CA PRO A 382 16.93 -19.20 14.82
C PRO A 382 18.24 -19.46 15.54
N THR A 383 18.96 -18.39 15.87
CA THR A 383 20.21 -18.44 16.65
C THR A 383 20.25 -17.28 17.64
N THR A 384 21.26 -17.27 18.51
CA THR A 384 21.44 -16.15 19.43
C THR A 384 21.85 -14.88 18.68
N PRO A 385 21.26 -13.72 19.00
CA PRO A 385 21.75 -12.44 18.50
C PRO A 385 23.07 -12.03 19.15
N ASP A 386 23.40 -12.61 20.31
CA ASP A 386 24.58 -12.33 21.12
C ASP A 386 25.79 -13.12 20.62
N GLY A 387 26.98 -12.63 20.92
CA GLY A 387 28.24 -13.38 20.75
C GLY A 387 28.81 -13.40 19.32
N TRP A 388 28.30 -12.57 18.41
CA TRP A 388 28.93 -12.36 17.11
C TRP A 388 28.85 -10.90 16.67
N ASP A 389 29.84 -10.47 15.96
CA ASP A 389 29.97 -9.15 15.37
C ASP A 389 30.22 -9.29 13.86
N GLU A 390 29.51 -8.49 13.07
CA GLU A 390 29.54 -8.51 11.61
C GLU A 390 30.95 -8.39 11.03
N ASN A 391 31.80 -7.56 11.67
CA ASN A 391 33.13 -7.24 11.18
C ASN A 391 34.21 -8.27 11.57
N THR A 392 33.87 -9.22 12.45
CA THR A 392 34.84 -10.18 13.02
C THR A 392 34.43 -11.64 12.90
N VAL A 393 33.16 -11.91 12.64
CA VAL A 393 32.65 -13.29 12.54
C VAL A 393 33.18 -13.98 11.29
N THR A 394 33.63 -15.22 11.47
CA THR A 394 34.13 -16.12 10.43
C THR A 394 33.49 -17.50 10.61
N TRP A 395 33.74 -18.44 9.73
CA TRP A 395 33.27 -19.81 9.92
C TRP A 395 33.77 -20.43 11.23
N ASN A 396 35.02 -20.16 11.62
CA ASN A 396 35.65 -20.81 12.75
C ASN A 396 35.21 -20.26 14.12
N ASN A 397 34.73 -19.00 14.16
CA ASN A 397 34.27 -18.36 15.40
C ASN A 397 32.79 -18.07 15.47
N LYS A 398 32.00 -18.49 14.43
CA LYS A 398 30.58 -18.26 14.39
C LYS A 398 29.83 -18.92 15.56
N PRO A 399 28.72 -18.38 16.05
CA PRO A 399 27.89 -19.02 17.06
C PRO A 399 27.35 -20.36 16.56
N SER A 400 27.16 -21.28 17.49
CA SER A 400 26.50 -22.56 17.19
C SER A 400 25.01 -22.36 16.93
N PHE A 401 24.40 -23.22 16.10
CA PHE A 401 22.97 -23.24 15.86
C PHE A 401 22.45 -24.69 15.75
N LYS A 402 21.14 -24.85 15.84
CA LYS A 402 20.48 -26.13 15.62
C LYS A 402 19.91 -26.16 14.21
N TYR A 403 20.05 -27.27 13.49
CA TYR A 403 19.41 -27.50 12.20
C TYR A 403 17.90 -27.80 12.34
N SER A 404 17.21 -26.95 13.09
CA SER A 404 15.76 -26.94 13.21
C SER A 404 15.25 -25.61 12.68
N SER A 405 14.81 -25.60 11.42
CA SER A 405 14.31 -24.38 10.79
C SER A 405 12.96 -23.98 11.38
N ASP A 406 12.81 -22.68 11.64
CA ASP A 406 11.54 -22.07 12.00
C ASP A 406 10.69 -21.79 10.76
N ALA A 407 11.35 -21.45 9.65
CA ALA A 407 10.69 -21.06 8.42
C ALA A 407 11.52 -21.46 7.19
N SER A 408 10.87 -21.49 6.03
CA SER A 408 11.51 -21.69 4.74
C SER A 408 10.94 -20.74 3.69
N LEU A 409 11.76 -20.43 2.69
CA LEU A 409 11.41 -19.53 1.61
C LEU A 409 11.81 -20.12 0.26
N TYR A 410 10.83 -20.20 -0.63
CA TYR A 410 11.07 -20.67 -2.00
C TYR A 410 11.53 -19.50 -2.88
N MET A 411 12.68 -19.66 -3.51
CA MET A 411 13.34 -18.71 -4.40
C MET A 411 13.27 -19.23 -5.83
N ASN A 412 12.94 -18.38 -6.78
CA ASN A 412 12.72 -18.80 -8.18
C ASN A 412 13.48 -17.96 -9.22
N ASN A 413 14.50 -17.22 -8.77
CA ASN A 413 15.38 -16.38 -9.60
C ASN A 413 14.65 -15.25 -10.36
N THR A 414 13.65 -14.65 -9.72
CA THR A 414 12.91 -13.52 -10.29
C THR A 414 13.44 -12.16 -9.89
N GLN A 415 14.48 -12.13 -9.04
CA GLN A 415 15.13 -10.91 -8.57
C GLN A 415 14.13 -9.90 -8.00
N GLN A 416 13.33 -10.33 -7.05
CA GLN A 416 12.32 -9.52 -6.39
C GLN A 416 12.38 -9.68 -4.87
N PHE A 417 11.67 -8.82 -4.14
CA PHE A 417 11.51 -9.01 -2.71
C PHE A 417 10.64 -10.23 -2.41
N ARG A 418 11.08 -11.01 -1.42
CA ARG A 418 10.41 -12.18 -0.88
C ARG A 418 10.11 -11.97 0.58
N TYR A 419 9.03 -12.59 1.03
CA TYR A 419 8.55 -12.49 2.41
C TYR A 419 8.46 -13.88 3.03
N VAL A 420 8.99 -14.03 4.24
CA VAL A 420 8.90 -15.27 5.02
C VAL A 420 8.32 -15.00 6.39
N ASP A 421 7.36 -15.84 6.82
CA ASP A 421 6.76 -15.78 8.16
C ASP A 421 7.75 -16.37 9.17
N VAL A 422 8.12 -15.57 10.19
CA VAL A 422 9.02 -15.95 11.29
C VAL A 422 8.38 -15.67 12.64
N ASP A 423 7.05 -15.58 12.68
CA ASP A 423 6.26 -15.18 13.84
C ASP A 423 6.53 -16.04 15.08
N SER A 424 6.69 -17.36 14.88
CA SER A 424 6.91 -18.30 15.98
C SER A 424 8.20 -18.01 16.76
N ALA A 425 9.32 -17.91 16.07
CA ALA A 425 10.62 -17.64 16.72
C ALA A 425 10.69 -16.25 17.33
N VAL A 426 10.12 -15.22 16.64
CA VAL A 426 10.11 -13.86 17.18
C VAL A 426 9.25 -13.77 18.44
N ARG A 427 8.06 -14.38 18.47
CA ARG A 427 7.22 -14.42 19.69
C ARG A 427 7.88 -15.17 20.85
N ALA A 428 8.59 -16.26 20.55
CA ALA A 428 9.36 -16.98 21.57
C ALA A 428 10.51 -16.10 22.14
N ALA A 429 11.19 -15.32 21.29
CA ALA A 429 12.20 -14.38 21.73
C ALA A 429 11.61 -13.26 22.62
N LEU A 430 10.47 -12.67 22.21
CA LEU A 430 9.76 -11.67 23.00
C LEU A 430 9.31 -12.23 24.37
N ALA A 431 8.76 -13.44 24.40
CA ALA A 431 8.38 -14.11 25.64
C ALA A 431 9.58 -14.36 26.57
N ALA A 432 10.78 -14.50 26.01
CA ALA A 432 12.04 -14.60 26.75
C ALA A 432 12.66 -13.23 27.08
N GLY A 433 11.95 -12.12 26.87
CA GLY A 433 12.41 -10.75 27.15
C GLY A 433 13.50 -10.24 26.20
N LYS A 434 13.66 -10.85 25.01
CA LYS A 434 14.63 -10.43 24.03
C LYS A 434 14.07 -9.28 23.18
N THR A 435 14.95 -8.36 22.77
CA THR A 435 14.64 -7.24 21.88
C THR A 435 15.23 -7.39 20.49
N GLU A 436 16.05 -8.44 20.31
CA GLU A 436 16.71 -8.77 19.04
C GLU A 436 16.54 -10.26 18.72
N VAL A 437 16.56 -10.59 17.44
CA VAL A 437 16.62 -11.95 16.93
C VAL A 437 17.67 -12.06 15.84
N ALA A 438 18.22 -13.26 15.69
CA ALA A 438 19.16 -13.58 14.63
C ALA A 438 18.84 -14.93 14.00
N TYR A 439 19.19 -15.06 12.73
CA TYR A 439 18.99 -16.27 11.96
C TYR A 439 20.26 -16.65 11.21
N TYR A 440 20.51 -17.94 11.14
CA TYR A 440 21.26 -18.52 10.04
C TYR A 440 20.31 -18.80 8.89
N ILE A 441 20.73 -18.50 7.68
CA ILE A 441 20.05 -18.89 6.45
C ILE A 441 20.91 -19.95 5.76
N GLY A 442 20.37 -21.15 5.61
CA GLY A 442 20.99 -22.26 4.90
C GLY A 442 20.17 -22.66 3.68
N GLY A 443 20.74 -23.48 2.83
CA GLY A 443 20.09 -23.87 1.58
C GLY A 443 19.73 -25.35 1.50
N GLU A 444 19.11 -25.73 0.41
CA GLU A 444 18.92 -27.14 0.04
C GLU A 444 20.27 -27.83 -0.20
N ARG A 445 20.37 -29.10 0.20
CA ARG A 445 21.57 -29.93 0.09
C ARG A 445 21.82 -30.40 -1.34
N ASN A 446 21.96 -29.49 -2.28
CA ASN A 446 22.11 -29.77 -3.71
C ASN A 446 23.33 -29.13 -4.37
N GLY A 447 24.14 -28.40 -3.59
CA GLY A 447 25.36 -27.74 -4.05
C GLY A 447 25.15 -26.45 -4.85
N ARG A 448 23.91 -25.99 -4.99
CA ARG A 448 23.63 -24.71 -5.64
C ARG A 448 23.95 -23.56 -4.69
N THR A 449 24.34 -22.45 -5.28
CA THR A 449 24.53 -21.18 -4.55
C THR A 449 23.41 -20.23 -4.92
N ILE A 450 22.81 -19.62 -3.90
CA ILE A 450 21.91 -18.49 -4.05
C ILE A 450 22.54 -17.28 -3.39
N SER A 451 22.21 -16.09 -3.89
CA SER A 451 22.51 -14.84 -3.23
C SER A 451 21.23 -14.11 -2.81
N VAL A 452 21.30 -13.42 -1.70
CA VAL A 452 20.34 -12.40 -1.28
C VAL A 452 21.09 -11.09 -1.04
N ASN A 453 20.43 -9.97 -1.21
CA ASN A 453 21.07 -8.68 -1.00
C ASN A 453 21.31 -8.43 0.49
N SER A 454 22.45 -7.82 0.83
CA SER A 454 22.78 -7.37 2.17
C SER A 454 22.30 -5.96 2.45
N ARG A 455 22.51 -5.49 3.66
CA ARG A 455 22.26 -4.11 4.07
C ARG A 455 23.11 -3.08 3.30
N GLU A 456 24.29 -3.45 2.81
CA GLU A 456 25.19 -2.63 1.99
C GLU A 456 24.72 -2.45 0.55
N SER A 457 23.75 -3.23 0.11
CA SER A 457 23.29 -3.25 -1.30
C SER A 457 22.28 -2.16 -1.66
N GLY A 458 21.76 -1.40 -0.68
CA GLY A 458 20.63 -0.49 -0.85
C GLY A 458 19.25 -1.20 -0.94
N LYS A 459 19.21 -2.55 -0.93
CA LYS A 459 17.98 -3.37 -0.85
C LYS A 459 17.96 -4.14 0.46
N THR A 460 18.09 -3.40 1.54
CA THR A 460 18.31 -3.89 2.90
C THR A 460 17.25 -4.89 3.34
N PRO A 461 17.67 -6.04 3.91
CA PRO A 461 16.75 -6.96 4.57
C PRO A 461 15.99 -6.28 5.70
N THR A 462 14.69 -6.52 5.79
CA THR A 462 13.83 -5.90 6.82
C THR A 462 13.04 -6.94 7.58
N MET A 463 12.88 -6.70 8.89
CA MET A 463 11.88 -7.41 9.71
C MET A 463 10.65 -6.54 9.86
N MET A 464 9.48 -7.11 9.62
CA MET A 464 8.21 -6.40 9.50
C MET A 464 7.19 -7.01 10.46
N LEU A 465 6.41 -6.18 11.12
CA LEU A 465 5.17 -6.59 11.78
C LEU A 465 4.00 -6.19 10.89
N VAL A 466 3.31 -7.14 10.29
CA VAL A 466 2.19 -6.88 9.37
C VAL A 466 0.88 -7.32 10.00
N GLY A 467 -0.11 -6.44 10.04
CA GLY A 467 -1.45 -6.72 10.52
C GLY A 467 -2.39 -7.09 9.37
N TYR A 468 -3.07 -8.20 9.47
CA TYR A 468 -4.03 -8.68 8.48
C TYR A 468 -5.42 -8.77 9.08
N GLN A 469 -6.41 -8.25 8.35
CA GLN A 469 -7.82 -8.40 8.69
C GLN A 469 -8.58 -8.91 7.46
N LYS A 470 -9.54 -9.79 7.69
CA LYS A 470 -10.43 -10.24 6.63
C LYS A 470 -11.47 -9.16 6.36
N VAL A 471 -11.57 -8.73 5.12
CA VAL A 471 -12.57 -7.79 4.62
C VAL A 471 -13.45 -8.47 3.57
N VAL A 472 -14.62 -7.92 3.34
CA VAL A 472 -15.50 -8.39 2.26
C VAL A 472 -15.00 -7.75 0.97
N GLU A 473 -14.45 -8.56 0.09
CA GLU A 473 -14.25 -8.22 -1.33
C GLU A 473 -15.29 -9.01 -2.13
N PRO A 474 -16.02 -8.40 -3.06
CA PRO A 474 -17.01 -9.09 -3.89
C PRO A 474 -16.40 -10.00 -4.95
#